data_73e92ccac65eb19d507025c23bb407fd
#
_entry.id   73e92ccac65eb19d507025c23bb407fd
#
_cell.length_a   1.000
_cell.length_b   1.000
_cell.length_c   1.000
_cell.angle_alpha   90.00
_cell.angle_beta   90.00
_cell.angle_gamma   90.00
#
_symmetry.space_group_name_H-M   'P 1'
#
loop_
_entity.id
_entity.type
_entity.pdbx_description
1 polymer ?
#
loop_
_entity_poly.entity_id
_entity_poly.type
_entity_poly.pdbx_seq_one_letter_code
_entity_poly.pdbx_strand_id
1 'polypeptide(L)'
;DKVITFLGRITMQKGPEYFVEAAHKVLQHTDGIRFVMAGNGDMMDKMIDLVARKRIADRFHFTGFLRGRQVYEMLRSSDVYVMPSVSEPFGISPLEAMQCGVPSIISKQSGCAEILRYAIKTDYWDVDAMADAMHALVSYPTLHEHLKQKGLEEVNNIVWSKAGLRLRAIYDRLV
;
A
#
# COMPACT_ATOMS: atom_id res chain seq x y z
N ASP A 1 -13.51 -13.30 3.31
CA ASP A 1 -13.35 -12.00 2.66
C ASP A 1 -11.88 -11.71 2.41
N LYS A 2 -11.58 -11.03 1.31
CA LYS A 2 -10.25 -10.49 1.00
C LYS A 2 -10.04 -9.17 1.72
N VAL A 3 -8.82 -8.91 2.19
CA VAL A 3 -8.50 -7.70 2.97
C VAL A 3 -7.55 -6.80 2.18
N ILE A 4 -8.00 -5.57 1.92
CA ILE A 4 -7.19 -4.51 1.30
C ILE A 4 -6.85 -3.46 2.36
N THR A 5 -5.56 -3.16 2.53
CA THR A 5 -5.06 -2.37 3.66
C THR A 5 -4.35 -1.10 3.21
N PHE A 6 -4.69 0.00 3.86
CA PHE A 6 -3.93 1.24 3.92
C PHE A 6 -3.22 1.32 5.27
N LEU A 7 -1.93 1.65 5.27
CA LEU A 7 -1.16 1.88 6.50
C LEU A 7 -0.37 3.18 6.39
N GLY A 8 -0.61 4.10 7.32
CA GLY A 8 0.13 5.35 7.39
C GLY A 8 -0.58 6.42 8.20
N ARG A 9 0.02 7.61 8.25
CA ARG A 9 -0.66 8.77 8.81
C ARG A 9 -1.88 9.11 7.97
N ILE A 10 -3.01 9.35 8.60
CA ILE A 10 -4.25 9.72 7.92
C ILE A 10 -4.27 11.23 7.71
N THR A 11 -3.47 11.68 6.74
CA THR A 11 -3.25 13.09 6.37
C THR A 11 -3.35 13.24 4.86
N MET A 12 -3.53 14.47 4.37
CA MET A 12 -3.61 14.78 2.93
C MET A 12 -2.42 14.21 2.15
N GLN A 13 -1.21 14.30 2.71
CA GLN A 13 0.01 13.79 2.07
C GLN A 13 -0.06 12.29 1.74
N LYS A 14 -0.75 11.50 2.57
CA LYS A 14 -0.87 10.04 2.39
C LYS A 14 -2.05 9.62 1.52
N GLY A 15 -2.92 10.55 1.14
CA GLY A 15 -3.99 10.34 0.19
C GLY A 15 -5.10 9.37 0.63
N PRO A 16 -5.55 9.37 1.90
CA PRO A 16 -6.55 8.42 2.38
C PRO A 16 -7.89 8.57 1.65
N GLU A 17 -8.22 9.75 1.12
CA GLU A 17 -9.43 9.98 0.33
C GLU A 17 -9.43 9.13 -0.93
N TYR A 18 -8.29 9.06 -1.64
CA TYR A 18 -8.17 8.27 -2.88
C TYR A 18 -8.35 6.77 -2.61
N PHE A 19 -7.86 6.31 -1.45
CA PHE A 19 -8.10 4.93 -1.01
C PHE A 19 -9.60 4.64 -0.80
N VAL A 20 -10.33 5.53 -0.12
CA VAL A 20 -11.77 5.38 0.12
C VAL A 20 -12.56 5.46 -1.18
N GLU A 21 -12.19 6.38 -2.08
CA GLU A 21 -12.83 6.50 -3.40
C GLU A 21 -12.63 5.24 -4.25
N ALA A 22 -11.41 4.71 -4.30
CA ALA A 22 -11.11 3.46 -5.01
C ALA A 22 -11.86 2.27 -4.39
N ALA A 23 -11.87 2.17 -3.07
CA ALA A 23 -12.62 1.13 -2.36
C ALA A 23 -14.11 1.16 -2.69
N HIS A 24 -14.72 2.35 -2.73
CA HIS A 24 -16.12 2.49 -3.11
C HIS A 24 -16.37 1.96 -4.54
N LYS A 25 -15.48 2.26 -5.49
CA LYS A 25 -15.60 1.75 -6.88
C LYS A 25 -15.46 0.23 -6.95
N VAL A 26 -14.49 -0.35 -6.25
CA VAL A 26 -14.31 -1.81 -6.20
C VAL A 26 -15.55 -2.50 -5.68
N LEU A 27 -16.17 -1.98 -4.62
CA LEU A 27 -17.37 -2.55 -3.99
C LEU A 27 -18.63 -2.48 -4.88
N GLN A 28 -18.62 -1.69 -5.95
CA GLN A 28 -19.73 -1.68 -6.92
C GLN A 28 -19.77 -2.94 -7.81
N HIS A 29 -18.64 -3.65 -7.92
CA HIS A 29 -18.46 -4.75 -8.85
C HIS A 29 -17.87 -6.02 -8.22
N THR A 30 -17.47 -5.98 -6.97
CA THR A 30 -16.75 -7.10 -6.31
C THR A 30 -17.22 -7.25 -4.87
N ASP A 31 -17.75 -8.42 -4.56
CA ASP A 31 -18.15 -8.81 -3.21
C ASP A 31 -17.00 -9.47 -2.43
N GLY A 32 -17.21 -9.67 -1.13
CA GLY A 32 -16.26 -10.41 -0.28
C GLY A 32 -14.95 -9.67 -0.02
N ILE A 33 -14.97 -8.32 -0.04
CA ILE A 33 -13.81 -7.49 0.26
C ILE A 33 -14.06 -6.67 1.53
N ARG A 34 -13.03 -6.56 2.35
CA ARG A 34 -12.95 -5.65 3.49
C ARG A 34 -11.75 -4.73 3.34
N PHE A 35 -11.91 -3.52 3.83
CA PHE A 35 -10.88 -2.49 3.82
C PHE A 35 -10.44 -2.18 5.23
N VAL A 36 -9.12 -2.08 5.42
CA VAL A 36 -8.51 -1.69 6.69
C VAL A 36 -7.76 -0.37 6.48
N MET A 37 -8.09 0.63 7.29
CA MET A 37 -7.35 1.88 7.36
C MET A 37 -6.63 1.94 8.71
N ALA A 38 -5.33 1.69 8.67
CA ALA A 38 -4.47 1.63 9.85
C ALA A 38 -3.64 2.90 9.98
N GLY A 39 -3.78 3.58 11.11
CA GLY A 39 -3.07 4.81 11.43
C GLY A 39 -3.95 5.82 12.16
N ASN A 40 -3.40 7.03 12.31
CA ASN A 40 -4.11 8.17 12.88
C ASN A 40 -3.65 9.45 12.16
N GLY A 41 -4.43 10.51 12.25
CA GLY A 41 -4.13 11.80 11.66
C GLY A 41 -5.32 12.74 11.65
N ASP A 42 -5.09 13.95 11.18
CA ASP A 42 -6.05 15.05 11.14
C ASP A 42 -7.25 14.81 10.20
N MET A 43 -7.13 13.84 9.29
CA MET A 43 -8.21 13.46 8.38
C MET A 43 -9.03 12.25 8.85
N MET A 44 -8.79 11.69 10.05
CA MET A 44 -9.49 10.48 10.52
C MET A 44 -11.01 10.65 10.50
N ASP A 45 -11.52 11.69 11.15
CA ASP A 45 -12.97 11.94 11.24
C ASP A 45 -13.57 12.16 9.85
N LYS A 46 -12.85 12.89 8.99
CA LYS A 46 -13.25 13.09 7.58
C LYS A 46 -13.34 11.77 6.81
N MET A 47 -12.45 10.82 7.07
CA MET A 47 -12.50 9.50 6.39
C MET A 47 -13.66 8.66 6.91
N ILE A 48 -13.93 8.67 8.20
CA ILE A 48 -15.10 8.00 8.80
C ILE A 48 -16.39 8.55 8.18
N ASP A 49 -16.52 9.87 8.10
CA ASP A 49 -17.68 10.53 7.48
C ASP A 49 -17.81 10.20 5.98
N LEU A 50 -16.69 10.15 5.26
CA LEU A 50 -16.68 9.84 3.83
C LEU A 50 -17.15 8.39 3.58
N VAL A 51 -16.64 7.43 4.36
CA VAL A 51 -17.05 6.03 4.32
C VAL A 51 -18.55 5.87 4.64
N ALA A 52 -19.05 6.60 5.64
CA ALA A 52 -20.47 6.59 5.99
C ALA A 52 -21.35 7.17 4.87
N ARG A 53 -20.96 8.32 4.30
CA ARG A 53 -21.68 8.94 3.17
C ARG A 53 -21.72 8.03 1.94
N LYS A 54 -20.66 7.26 1.69
CA LYS A 54 -20.61 6.27 0.59
C LYS A 54 -21.37 4.99 0.91
N ARG A 55 -21.88 4.82 2.11
CA ARG A 55 -22.63 3.64 2.58
C ARG A 55 -21.83 2.33 2.48
N ILE A 56 -20.53 2.41 2.80
CA ILE A 56 -19.59 1.27 2.81
C ILE A 56 -18.98 1.05 4.19
N ALA A 57 -19.56 1.60 5.25
CA ALA A 57 -19.03 1.52 6.62
C ALA A 57 -18.94 0.08 7.15
N ASP A 58 -19.83 -0.80 6.73
CA ASP A 58 -19.83 -2.23 7.08
C ASP A 58 -18.64 -3.00 6.46
N ARG A 59 -17.98 -2.43 5.48
CA ARG A 59 -16.81 -2.99 4.79
C ARG A 59 -15.49 -2.37 5.23
N PHE A 60 -15.52 -1.31 6.06
CA PHE A 60 -14.34 -0.60 6.54
C PHE A 60 -14.05 -0.88 8.02
N HIS A 61 -12.76 -1.05 8.32
CA HIS A 61 -12.25 -1.12 9.69
C HIS A 61 -11.14 -0.10 9.90
N PHE A 62 -11.32 0.79 10.88
CA PHE A 62 -10.34 1.78 11.31
C PHE A 62 -9.65 1.26 12.57
N THR A 63 -8.35 0.97 12.48
CA THR A 63 -7.63 0.36 13.60
C THR A 63 -7.11 1.37 14.62
N GLY A 64 -7.03 2.65 14.23
CA GLY A 64 -6.19 3.61 14.95
C GLY A 64 -4.69 3.32 14.73
N PHE A 65 -3.86 3.90 15.58
CA PHE A 65 -2.40 3.77 15.48
C PHE A 65 -1.92 2.40 15.94
N LEU A 66 -1.19 1.70 15.09
CA LEU A 66 -0.56 0.40 15.37
C LEU A 66 0.94 0.55 15.62
N ARG A 67 1.52 -0.35 16.45
CA ARG A 67 2.95 -0.33 16.79
C ARG A 67 3.59 -1.72 16.67
N GLY A 68 4.82 -1.73 16.20
CA GLY A 68 5.69 -2.91 16.23
C GLY A 68 4.98 -4.16 15.68
N ARG A 69 4.83 -5.18 16.51
CA ARG A 69 4.23 -6.48 16.14
C ARG A 69 2.82 -6.36 15.53
N GLN A 70 2.00 -5.42 16.01
CA GLN A 70 0.64 -5.22 15.49
C GLN A 70 0.61 -4.86 14.00
N VAL A 71 1.61 -4.08 13.53
CA VAL A 71 1.75 -3.73 12.11
C VAL A 71 1.98 -4.99 11.28
N TYR A 72 2.90 -5.86 11.71
CA TYR A 72 3.18 -7.12 10.99
C TYR A 72 2.00 -8.07 11.00
N GLU A 73 1.30 -8.19 12.12
CA GLU A 73 0.10 -9.04 12.23
C GLU A 73 -1.01 -8.56 11.28
N MET A 74 -1.23 -7.25 11.22
CA MET A 74 -2.19 -6.65 10.29
C MET A 74 -1.76 -6.87 8.82
N LEU A 75 -0.50 -6.60 8.48
CA LEU A 75 -0.01 -6.82 7.11
C LEU A 75 -0.13 -8.29 6.69
N ARG A 76 0.23 -9.23 7.56
CA ARG A 76 0.09 -10.68 7.28
C ARG A 76 -1.36 -11.13 7.11
N SER A 77 -2.30 -10.38 7.65
CA SER A 77 -3.74 -10.63 7.49
C SER A 77 -4.32 -9.93 6.25
N SER A 78 -3.49 -9.21 5.51
CA SER A 78 -3.88 -8.46 4.33
C SER A 78 -3.60 -9.26 3.05
N ASP A 79 -4.49 -9.15 2.07
CA ASP A 79 -4.28 -9.70 0.72
C ASP A 79 -3.64 -8.67 -0.22
N VAL A 80 -3.93 -7.39 -0.02
CA VAL A 80 -3.39 -6.29 -0.84
C VAL A 80 -3.06 -5.10 0.05
N TYR A 81 -1.92 -4.47 -0.21
CA TYR A 81 -1.51 -3.23 0.43
C TYR A 81 -1.61 -2.06 -0.57
N VAL A 82 -2.08 -0.89 -0.11
CA VAL A 82 -2.25 0.29 -0.97
C VAL A 82 -1.64 1.52 -0.32
N MET A 83 -0.77 2.23 -1.04
CA MET A 83 -0.18 3.51 -0.63
C MET A 83 -0.45 4.59 -1.70
N PRO A 84 -1.57 5.31 -1.62
CA PRO A 84 -1.96 6.33 -2.59
C PRO A 84 -1.38 7.71 -2.23
N SER A 85 -0.13 7.77 -1.79
CA SER A 85 0.47 9.02 -1.30
C SER A 85 0.59 10.06 -2.38
N VAL A 86 0.16 11.28 -2.08
CA VAL A 86 0.31 12.47 -2.94
C VAL A 86 1.78 12.84 -3.09
N SER A 87 2.53 12.71 -2.00
CA SER A 87 3.97 12.93 -1.96
C SER A 87 4.58 12.04 -0.88
N GLU A 88 5.53 11.20 -1.27
CA GLU A 88 6.22 10.30 -0.37
C GLU A 88 7.70 10.28 -0.72
N PRO A 89 8.60 10.81 0.14
CA PRO A 89 10.04 10.87 -0.17
C PRO A 89 10.64 9.49 -0.46
N PHE A 90 10.22 8.46 0.25
CA PHE A 90 10.63 7.08 -0.02
C PHE A 90 9.44 6.11 0.07
N GLY A 91 8.91 5.85 1.27
CA GLY A 91 7.84 4.90 1.54
C GLY A 91 8.36 3.53 1.98
N ILE A 92 8.53 3.33 3.30
CA ILE A 92 8.98 2.06 3.87
C ILE A 92 7.86 1.04 3.93
N SER A 93 6.63 1.48 4.18
CA SER A 93 5.48 0.58 4.39
C SER A 93 5.16 -0.37 3.22
N PRO A 94 5.35 -0.02 1.93
CA PRO A 94 5.23 -1.00 0.86
C PRO A 94 6.28 -2.11 0.95
N LEU A 95 7.51 -1.79 1.37
CA LEU A 95 8.55 -2.80 1.56
C LEU A 95 8.20 -3.75 2.70
N GLU A 96 7.67 -3.23 3.81
CA GLU A 96 7.19 -4.03 4.95
C GLU A 96 6.04 -4.95 4.53
N ALA A 97 5.09 -4.45 3.72
CA ALA A 97 4.00 -5.25 3.18
C ALA A 97 4.52 -6.37 2.27
N MET A 98 5.41 -6.05 1.33
CA MET A 98 6.01 -7.04 0.43
C MET A 98 6.87 -8.07 1.19
N GLN A 99 7.55 -7.69 2.29
CA GLN A 99 8.23 -8.64 3.19
C GLN A 99 7.27 -9.59 3.90
N CYS A 100 6.04 -9.16 4.13
CA CYS A 100 4.97 -10.02 4.64
C CYS A 100 4.31 -10.88 3.54
N GLY A 101 4.77 -10.79 2.29
CA GLY A 101 4.20 -11.49 1.14
C GLY A 101 2.89 -10.87 0.66
N VAL A 102 2.71 -9.56 0.82
CA VAL A 102 1.51 -8.83 0.42
C VAL A 102 1.80 -8.00 -0.83
N PRO A 103 1.14 -8.28 -1.96
CA PRO A 103 1.25 -7.45 -3.15
C PRO A 103 0.86 -6.00 -2.88
N SER A 104 1.61 -5.07 -3.44
CA SER A 104 1.46 -3.65 -3.15
C SER A 104 1.05 -2.85 -4.38
N ILE A 105 0.11 -1.92 -4.18
CA ILE A 105 -0.26 -0.85 -5.12
C ILE A 105 0.28 0.45 -4.53
N ILE A 106 1.11 1.17 -5.28
CA ILE A 106 1.78 2.38 -4.80
C ILE A 106 1.58 3.54 -5.77
N SER A 107 1.62 4.75 -5.25
CA SER A 107 1.61 5.92 -6.11
C SER A 107 2.95 6.08 -6.83
N LYS A 108 2.91 6.51 -8.10
CA LYS A 108 4.10 6.86 -8.88
C LYS A 108 4.89 8.03 -8.26
N GLN A 109 4.22 8.84 -7.43
CA GLN A 109 4.78 10.01 -6.73
C GLN A 109 5.50 9.64 -5.42
N SER A 110 5.85 8.37 -5.24
CA SER A 110 6.62 7.87 -4.11
C SER A 110 8.03 7.47 -4.53
N GLY A 111 9.04 7.74 -3.69
CA GLY A 111 10.43 7.39 -4.00
C GLY A 111 10.65 5.88 -4.15
N CYS A 112 9.91 5.04 -3.42
CA CYS A 112 9.98 3.59 -3.59
C CYS A 112 9.49 3.12 -4.98
N ALA A 113 8.68 3.93 -5.70
CA ALA A 113 8.25 3.60 -7.05
C ALA A 113 9.41 3.54 -8.05
N GLU A 114 10.53 4.22 -7.78
CA GLU A 114 11.72 4.17 -8.63
C GLU A 114 12.46 2.83 -8.53
N ILE A 115 12.37 2.15 -7.40
CA ILE A 115 13.14 0.93 -7.13
C ILE A 115 12.29 -0.35 -7.14
N LEU A 116 11.02 -0.28 -6.76
CA LEU A 116 10.14 -1.45 -6.74
C LEU A 116 9.60 -1.74 -8.14
N ARG A 117 9.93 -2.91 -8.69
CA ARG A 117 9.48 -3.37 -10.01
C ARG A 117 8.18 -4.16 -9.94
N TYR A 118 8.00 -4.90 -8.85
CA TYR A 118 6.88 -5.82 -8.64
C TYR A 118 5.75 -5.24 -7.77
N ALA A 119 5.72 -3.92 -7.59
CA ALA A 119 4.54 -3.19 -7.12
C ALA A 119 3.76 -2.63 -8.32
N ILE A 120 2.43 -2.66 -8.27
CA ILE A 120 1.58 -1.97 -9.24
C ILE A 120 1.67 -0.47 -8.96
N LYS A 121 1.84 0.34 -10.00
CA LYS A 121 2.05 1.79 -9.87
C LYS A 121 0.91 2.54 -10.56
N THR A 122 0.21 3.37 -9.80
CA THR A 122 -0.85 4.26 -10.30
C THR A 122 -0.51 5.71 -9.98
N ASP A 123 -1.06 6.66 -10.69
CA ASP A 123 -1.07 8.02 -10.20
C ASP A 123 -2.04 8.12 -9.02
N TYR A 124 -1.70 8.91 -7.98
CA TYR A 124 -2.52 8.95 -6.76
C TYR A 124 -3.95 9.47 -7.02
N TRP A 125 -4.12 10.33 -8.03
CA TRP A 125 -5.41 10.89 -8.44
C TRP A 125 -6.22 9.97 -9.36
N ASP A 126 -5.58 8.96 -9.95
CA ASP A 126 -6.24 8.01 -10.85
C ASP A 126 -6.92 6.90 -10.03
N VAL A 127 -8.06 7.29 -9.49
CA VAL A 127 -8.90 6.41 -8.65
C VAL A 127 -9.39 5.18 -9.42
N ASP A 128 -9.63 5.33 -10.74
CA ASP A 128 -10.08 4.21 -11.58
C ASP A 128 -8.97 3.18 -11.75
N ALA A 129 -7.78 3.60 -12.14
CA ALA A 129 -6.63 2.69 -12.24
C ALA A 129 -6.31 2.01 -10.90
N MET A 130 -6.46 2.73 -9.78
CA MET A 130 -6.27 2.16 -8.44
C MET A 130 -7.33 1.11 -8.11
N ALA A 131 -8.60 1.37 -8.42
CA ALA A 131 -9.70 0.43 -8.22
C ALA A 131 -9.53 -0.82 -9.10
N ASP A 132 -9.15 -0.65 -10.36
CA ASP A 132 -8.88 -1.74 -11.29
C ASP A 132 -7.72 -2.63 -10.78
N ALA A 133 -6.64 -2.01 -10.27
CA ALA A 133 -5.53 -2.74 -9.67
C ALA A 133 -5.94 -3.52 -8.41
N MET A 134 -6.75 -2.93 -7.53
CA MET A 134 -7.31 -3.62 -6.36
C MET A 134 -8.17 -4.81 -6.79
N HIS A 135 -9.10 -4.59 -7.74
CA HIS A 135 -9.96 -5.64 -8.28
C HIS A 135 -9.14 -6.77 -8.91
N ALA A 136 -8.14 -6.44 -9.73
CA ALA A 136 -7.29 -7.42 -10.38
C ALA A 136 -6.56 -8.32 -9.36
N LEU A 137 -5.98 -7.73 -8.30
CA LEU A 137 -5.25 -8.48 -7.28
C LEU A 137 -6.14 -9.39 -6.44
N VAL A 138 -7.40 -9.05 -6.21
CA VAL A 138 -8.31 -9.91 -5.43
C VAL A 138 -9.01 -10.96 -6.30
N SER A 139 -9.18 -10.70 -7.61
CA SER A 139 -9.95 -11.55 -8.54
C SER A 139 -9.08 -12.51 -9.35
N TYR A 140 -7.79 -12.23 -9.56
CA TYR A 140 -6.89 -13.06 -10.36
C TYR A 140 -5.78 -13.70 -9.51
N PRO A 141 -5.98 -14.92 -8.98
CA PRO A 141 -5.03 -15.59 -8.08
C PRO A 141 -3.62 -15.73 -8.65
N THR A 142 -3.50 -15.95 -9.96
CA THR A 142 -2.19 -16.09 -10.64
C THR A 142 -1.40 -14.77 -10.60
N LEU A 143 -2.07 -13.63 -10.84
CA LEU A 143 -1.46 -12.31 -10.74
C LEU A 143 -1.03 -12.03 -9.30
N HIS A 144 -1.94 -12.27 -8.35
CA HIS A 144 -1.67 -12.08 -6.93
C HIS A 144 -0.44 -12.88 -6.49
N GLU A 145 -0.40 -14.18 -6.76
CA GLU A 145 0.70 -15.06 -6.34
C GLU A 145 2.02 -14.68 -7.03
N HIS A 146 1.97 -14.30 -8.31
CA HIS A 146 3.16 -13.83 -9.02
C HIS A 146 3.77 -12.58 -8.36
N LEU A 147 2.94 -11.55 -8.08
CA LEU A 147 3.43 -10.31 -7.47
C LEU A 147 3.85 -10.51 -6.02
N LYS A 148 3.19 -11.39 -5.29
CA LYS A 148 3.58 -11.80 -3.93
C LYS A 148 4.98 -12.41 -3.93
N GLN A 149 5.23 -13.44 -4.76
CA GLN A 149 6.52 -14.13 -4.80
C GLN A 149 7.63 -13.20 -5.30
N LYS A 150 7.40 -12.51 -6.41
CA LYS A 150 8.40 -11.61 -7.00
C LYS A 150 8.67 -10.39 -6.14
N GLY A 151 7.65 -9.84 -5.51
CA GLY A 151 7.80 -8.75 -4.55
C GLY A 151 8.63 -9.16 -3.33
N LEU A 152 8.38 -10.34 -2.76
CA LEU A 152 9.16 -10.87 -1.64
C LEU A 152 10.63 -11.11 -2.03
N GLU A 153 10.90 -11.68 -3.21
CA GLU A 153 12.26 -11.84 -3.74
C GLU A 153 12.95 -10.48 -3.90
N GLU A 154 12.24 -9.48 -4.42
CA GLU A 154 12.78 -8.14 -4.67
C GLU A 154 13.16 -7.44 -3.37
N VAL A 155 12.26 -7.37 -2.38
CA VAL A 155 12.54 -6.63 -1.13
C VAL A 155 13.62 -7.31 -0.29
N ASN A 156 13.75 -8.64 -0.34
CA ASN A 156 14.83 -9.35 0.32
C ASN A 156 16.22 -9.01 -0.27
N ASN A 157 16.27 -8.46 -1.48
CA ASN A 157 17.48 -7.98 -2.13
C ASN A 157 17.78 -6.49 -1.86
N ILE A 158 16.84 -5.75 -1.26
CA ILE A 158 17.02 -4.35 -0.86
C ILE A 158 17.61 -4.31 0.55
N VAL A 159 18.94 -4.39 0.64
CA VAL A 159 19.66 -4.42 1.91
C VAL A 159 20.68 -3.29 2.02
N TRP A 160 20.85 -2.76 3.22
CA TRP A 160 21.77 -1.66 3.51
C TRP A 160 23.21 -1.93 3.11
N SER A 161 23.66 -3.17 3.21
CA SER A 161 25.02 -3.57 2.80
C SER A 161 25.30 -3.29 1.33
N LYS A 162 24.31 -3.51 0.45
CA LYS A 162 24.45 -3.20 -1.00
C LYS A 162 24.53 -1.69 -1.22
N ALA A 163 23.76 -0.89 -0.48
CA ALA A 163 23.84 0.57 -0.56
C ALA A 163 25.22 1.07 -0.08
N GLY A 164 25.72 0.53 1.04
CA GLY A 164 27.06 0.83 1.54
C GLY A 164 28.19 0.47 0.58
N LEU A 165 28.11 -0.69 -0.07
CA LEU A 165 29.10 -1.09 -1.06
C LEU A 165 29.09 -0.17 -2.30
N ARG A 166 27.92 0.25 -2.78
CA ARG A 166 27.81 1.23 -3.87
C ARG A 166 28.41 2.58 -3.51
N LEU A 167 28.13 3.04 -2.29
CA LEU A 167 28.67 4.30 -1.79
C LEU A 167 30.21 4.23 -1.70
N ARG A 168 30.74 3.15 -1.13
CA ARG A 168 32.18 2.91 -1.05
C ARG A 168 32.84 2.92 -2.44
N ALA A 169 32.24 2.22 -3.42
CA ALA A 169 32.76 2.20 -4.80
C ALA A 169 32.78 3.59 -5.46
N ILE A 170 31.91 4.52 -5.04
CA ILE A 170 31.94 5.92 -5.51
C ILE A 170 33.14 6.63 -4.89
N TYR A 171 33.35 6.50 -3.58
CA TYR A 171 34.52 7.10 -2.91
C TYR A 171 35.85 6.56 -3.45
N ASP A 172 35.96 5.26 -3.68
CA ASP A 172 37.17 4.63 -4.22
C ASP A 172 37.54 5.13 -5.65
N ARG A 173 36.61 5.76 -6.38
CA ARG A 173 36.86 6.38 -7.68
C ARG A 173 37.28 7.84 -7.59
N LEU A 174 37.11 8.48 -6.45
CA LEU A 174 37.42 9.88 -6.22
C LEU A 174 38.79 10.09 -5.59
N VAL A 175 39.43 9.02 -5.15
CA VAL A 175 40.78 8.94 -4.58
C VAL A 175 41.72 8.29 -5.59
#